data_eda165fce69a9868fa30f974ac7a7a4b
#
_entry.id   eda165fce69a9868fa30f974ac7a7a4b
#
_cell.length_a   1.000
_cell.length_b   1.000
_cell.length_c   1.000
_cell.angle_alpha   90.00
_cell.angle_beta   90.00
_cell.angle_gamma   90.00
#
_symmetry.space_group_name_H-M   'P 1'
#
loop_
_entity.id
_entity.type
_entity.pdbx_description
1 polymer ?
#
loop_
_entity_poly.entity_id
_entity_poly.type
_entity_poly.pdbx_seq_one_letter_code
_entity_poly.pdbx_strand_id
1 'polypeptide(L)'
;MKIRIAVTPSAAALHEDVFPDYLDECERLGFDTVWLSDIPLGPLGDPLLSLTYAAARTSRMKLGANIVPLGRHPMWIAKQLAQLDRLSHGRLLVSFVPGLGPPVERHALGYPTEDRGKVVDEMIDLMRRWWAGETITTQWGGFDFQGVKVEPTPIQKPLEVWLGGISKAALDRVATLADGWLTAAATPQEVGNGRRTIERRAR
;
A
#
# COMPACT_ATOMS: atom_id res chain seq x y z
N MET A 1 -15.09 19.80 -7.11
CA MET A 1 -14.37 18.50 -7.02
C MET A 1 -13.00 18.69 -7.63
N LYS A 2 -11.92 18.39 -6.93
CA LYS A 2 -10.56 18.44 -7.47
C LYS A 2 -10.22 17.05 -8.03
N ILE A 3 -9.95 16.96 -9.33
CA ILE A 3 -9.46 15.74 -9.97
C ILE A 3 -7.94 15.73 -9.80
N ARG A 4 -7.39 14.60 -9.37
CA ARG A 4 -5.95 14.34 -9.30
C ARG A 4 -5.58 13.27 -10.31
N ILE A 5 -4.46 13.45 -10.98
CA ILE A 5 -3.99 12.51 -12.00
C ILE A 5 -2.75 11.81 -11.47
N ALA A 6 -2.85 10.50 -11.37
CA ALA A 6 -1.74 9.63 -11.01
C ALA A 6 -1.23 8.89 -12.24
N VAL A 7 0.06 8.58 -12.23
CA VAL A 7 0.72 7.79 -13.27
C VAL A 7 1.35 6.54 -12.68
N THR A 8 1.37 5.48 -13.47
CA THR A 8 2.08 4.24 -13.15
C THR A 8 3.10 3.98 -14.24
N PRO A 9 4.40 3.90 -13.93
CA PRO A 9 5.42 3.64 -14.93
C PRO A 9 5.28 2.22 -15.50
N SER A 10 5.62 2.06 -16.78
CA SER A 10 5.84 0.75 -17.37
C SER A 10 7.10 0.09 -16.82
N ALA A 11 7.29 -1.21 -17.08
CA ALA A 11 8.54 -1.89 -16.70
C ALA A 11 9.78 -1.22 -17.31
N ALA A 12 9.69 -0.76 -18.56
CA ALA A 12 10.77 -0.03 -19.21
C ALA A 12 11.08 1.33 -18.52
N ALA A 13 10.07 2.02 -18.01
CA ALA A 13 10.25 3.28 -17.29
C ALA A 13 10.78 3.09 -15.85
N LEU A 14 10.75 1.87 -15.33
CA LEU A 14 11.34 1.52 -14.02
C LEU A 14 12.81 1.07 -14.13
N HIS A 15 13.35 0.98 -15.35
CA HIS A 15 14.77 0.70 -15.54
C HIS A 15 15.63 1.78 -14.91
N GLU A 16 16.72 1.42 -14.27
CA GLU A 16 17.57 2.33 -13.47
C GLU A 16 18.08 3.55 -14.24
N ASP A 17 18.30 3.42 -15.54
CA ASP A 17 18.75 4.50 -16.41
C ASP A 17 17.62 5.44 -16.86
N VAL A 18 16.37 5.02 -16.76
CA VAL A 18 15.19 5.74 -17.27
C VAL A 18 14.35 6.34 -16.15
N PHE A 19 14.26 5.63 -15.04
CA PHE A 19 13.38 6.02 -13.92
C PHE A 19 13.67 7.41 -13.34
N PRO A 20 14.94 7.85 -13.24
CA PRO A 20 15.24 9.21 -12.80
C PRO A 20 14.58 10.30 -13.66
N ASP A 21 14.73 10.20 -14.98
CA ASP A 21 14.19 11.18 -15.92
C ASP A 21 12.67 11.11 -16.00
N TYR A 22 12.10 9.90 -15.88
CA TYR A 22 10.66 9.70 -15.78
C TYR A 22 10.06 10.46 -14.58
N LEU A 23 10.70 10.38 -13.41
CA LEU A 23 10.25 11.09 -12.21
C LEU A 23 10.31 12.60 -12.37
N ASP A 24 11.42 13.12 -12.89
CA ASP A 24 11.61 14.54 -13.14
C ASP A 24 10.56 15.10 -14.10
N GLU A 25 10.29 14.36 -15.18
CA GLU A 25 9.30 14.77 -16.16
C GLU A 25 7.87 14.70 -15.60
N CYS A 26 7.53 13.68 -14.82
CA CYS A 26 6.24 13.61 -14.14
C CYS A 26 6.04 14.77 -13.17
N GLU A 27 7.04 15.14 -12.41
CA GLU A 27 6.96 16.29 -11.50
C GLU A 27 6.91 17.62 -12.25
N ARG A 28 7.67 17.76 -13.34
CA ARG A 28 7.66 18.95 -14.21
C ARG A 28 6.29 19.16 -14.86
N LEU A 29 5.65 18.09 -15.34
CA LEU A 29 4.33 18.10 -15.96
C LEU A 29 3.19 18.27 -14.95
N GLY A 30 3.47 18.19 -13.67
CA GLY A 30 2.49 18.43 -12.61
C GLY A 30 1.55 17.26 -12.33
N PHE A 31 1.97 16.01 -12.60
CA PHE A 31 1.23 14.85 -12.13
C PHE A 31 1.16 14.83 -10.60
N ASP A 32 -0.01 14.46 -10.07
CA ASP A 32 -0.24 14.49 -8.62
C ASP A 32 0.44 13.34 -7.88
N THR A 33 0.54 12.17 -8.52
CA THR A 33 1.02 10.95 -7.85
C THR A 33 1.71 10.01 -8.83
N VAL A 34 2.81 9.40 -8.43
CA VAL A 34 3.32 8.16 -9.03
C VAL A 34 2.89 6.96 -8.19
N TRP A 35 2.29 5.94 -8.82
CA TRP A 35 1.92 4.68 -8.16
C TRP A 35 2.81 3.54 -8.63
N LEU A 36 3.39 2.81 -7.67
CA LEU A 36 4.14 1.59 -7.92
C LEU A 36 3.42 0.40 -7.30
N SER A 37 3.35 -0.69 -8.06
CA SER A 37 2.69 -1.92 -7.62
C SER A 37 3.71 -2.98 -7.23
N ASP A 38 3.42 -3.66 -6.14
CA ASP A 38 4.16 -4.81 -5.66
C ASP A 38 3.75 -6.04 -6.47
N ILE A 39 4.70 -6.58 -7.24
CA ILE A 39 4.54 -7.81 -8.01
C ILE A 39 5.71 -8.73 -7.64
N PRO A 40 5.57 -9.55 -6.58
CA PRO A 40 6.70 -10.23 -5.94
C PRO A 40 7.55 -11.09 -6.87
N LEU A 41 6.95 -11.74 -7.85
CA LEU A 41 7.65 -12.57 -8.84
C LEU A 41 7.69 -11.95 -10.24
N GLY A 42 7.31 -10.69 -10.38
CA GLY A 42 7.31 -9.97 -11.66
C GLY A 42 8.68 -9.33 -11.97
N PRO A 43 8.79 -8.74 -13.16
CA PRO A 43 10.02 -8.04 -13.58
C PRO A 43 10.15 -6.62 -12.98
N LEU A 44 9.22 -6.20 -12.15
CA LEU A 44 9.25 -4.87 -11.54
C LEU A 44 10.11 -4.91 -10.26
N GLY A 45 10.83 -3.83 -10.01
CA GLY A 45 11.58 -3.65 -8.78
C GLY A 45 10.67 -3.51 -7.55
N ASP A 46 11.25 -3.67 -6.35
CA ASP A 46 10.51 -3.45 -5.10
C ASP A 46 9.97 -2.01 -5.03
N PRO A 47 8.66 -1.83 -4.83
CA PRO A 47 8.04 -0.51 -4.84
C PRO A 47 8.53 0.39 -3.71
N LEU A 48 8.88 -0.15 -2.54
CA LEU A 48 9.35 0.67 -1.42
C LEU A 48 10.74 1.23 -1.66
N LEU A 49 11.64 0.44 -2.28
CA LEU A 49 12.98 0.91 -2.66
C LEU A 49 12.87 1.98 -3.75
N SER A 50 12.07 1.72 -4.80
CA SER A 50 11.87 2.67 -5.90
C SER A 50 11.21 3.97 -5.41
N LEU A 51 10.23 3.89 -4.51
CA LEU A 51 9.60 5.09 -3.92
C LEU A 51 10.51 5.83 -2.96
N THR A 52 11.44 5.15 -2.29
CA THR A 52 12.45 5.81 -1.47
C THR A 52 13.38 6.65 -2.33
N TYR A 53 13.79 6.13 -3.50
CA TYR A 53 14.53 6.90 -4.49
C TYR A 53 13.70 8.08 -5.01
N ALA A 54 12.44 7.86 -5.36
CA ALA A 54 11.53 8.92 -5.80
C ALA A 54 11.32 10.00 -4.72
N ALA A 55 11.29 9.63 -3.44
CA ALA A 55 11.16 10.57 -2.34
C ALA A 55 12.33 11.56 -2.27
N ALA A 56 13.54 11.10 -2.56
CA ALA A 56 14.74 11.95 -2.58
C ALA A 56 14.82 12.82 -3.84
N ARG A 57 14.19 12.40 -4.95
CA ARG A 57 14.29 13.11 -6.23
C ARG A 57 13.16 14.10 -6.49
N THR A 58 12.01 13.90 -5.84
CA THR A 58 10.82 14.74 -6.03
C THR A 58 10.48 15.54 -4.79
N SER A 59 9.72 16.62 -4.94
CA SER A 59 9.39 17.53 -3.83
C SER A 59 7.88 17.70 -3.60
N ARG A 60 7.04 17.49 -4.62
CA ARG A 60 5.60 17.78 -4.57
C ARG A 60 4.73 16.55 -4.82
N MET A 61 5.16 15.71 -5.75
CA MET A 61 4.40 14.54 -6.19
C MET A 61 4.19 13.56 -5.03
N LYS A 62 2.96 13.06 -4.87
CA LYS A 62 2.65 11.98 -3.93
C LYS A 62 3.24 10.67 -4.41
N LEU A 63 3.57 9.80 -3.48
CA LEU A 63 4.24 8.53 -3.70
C LEU A 63 3.30 7.40 -3.31
N GLY A 64 2.69 6.76 -4.29
CA GLY A 64 1.70 5.71 -4.09
C GLY A 64 2.34 4.32 -4.11
N ALA A 65 2.15 3.56 -3.05
CA ALA A 65 2.58 2.18 -2.93
C ALA A 65 1.36 1.25 -2.89
N ASN A 66 1.21 0.37 -3.88
CA ASN A 66 0.21 -0.70 -3.86
C ASN A 66 0.90 -2.00 -3.48
N ILE A 67 0.76 -2.40 -2.22
CA ILE A 67 1.59 -3.42 -1.56
C ILE A 67 0.82 -4.70 -1.34
N VAL A 68 1.48 -5.83 -1.57
CA VAL A 68 1.06 -7.16 -1.12
C VAL A 68 1.71 -7.39 0.25
N PRO A 69 0.96 -7.26 1.37
CA PRO A 69 1.56 -7.41 2.71
C PRO A 69 1.81 -8.86 3.08
N LEU A 70 1.13 -9.80 2.42
CA LEU A 70 1.24 -11.23 2.70
C LEU A 70 2.66 -11.75 2.40
N GLY A 71 3.17 -12.60 3.27
CA GLY A 71 4.56 -13.08 3.21
C GLY A 71 5.59 -12.08 3.74
N ARG A 72 5.18 -10.87 4.10
CA ARG A 72 6.05 -9.86 4.73
C ARG A 72 5.88 -9.88 6.25
N HIS A 73 6.96 -9.61 6.97
CA HIS A 73 6.89 -9.46 8.42
C HIS A 73 6.21 -8.14 8.80
N PRO A 74 5.12 -8.14 9.59
CA PRO A 74 4.30 -6.94 9.84
C PRO A 74 5.08 -5.79 10.50
N MET A 75 5.99 -6.10 11.41
CA MET A 75 6.85 -5.10 12.06
C MET A 75 7.80 -4.41 11.05
N TRP A 76 8.38 -5.20 10.14
CA TRP A 76 9.31 -4.64 9.16
C TRP A 76 8.59 -3.74 8.17
N ILE A 77 7.43 -4.17 7.64
CA ILE A 77 6.69 -3.32 6.70
C ILE A 77 6.12 -2.07 7.39
N ALA A 78 5.68 -2.18 8.65
CA ALA A 78 5.27 -1.00 9.43
C ALA A 78 6.41 0.02 9.55
N LYS A 79 7.63 -0.45 9.85
CA LYS A 79 8.82 0.40 9.97
C LYS A 79 9.22 1.04 8.64
N GLN A 80 9.22 0.25 7.56
CA GLN A 80 9.59 0.71 6.22
C GLN A 80 8.63 1.80 5.71
N LEU A 81 7.33 1.60 5.86
CA LEU A 81 6.32 2.58 5.46
C LEU A 81 6.40 3.85 6.30
N ALA A 82 6.59 3.73 7.61
CA ALA A 82 6.79 4.90 8.47
C ALA A 82 8.06 5.69 8.09
N GLN A 83 9.16 5.00 7.77
CA GLN A 83 10.38 5.65 7.33
C GLN A 83 10.21 6.33 5.97
N LEU A 84 9.54 5.68 5.02
CA LEU A 84 9.26 6.26 3.71
C LEU A 84 8.35 7.49 3.82
N ASP A 85 7.35 7.45 4.68
CA ASP A 85 6.49 8.61 4.96
C ASP A 85 7.30 9.80 5.47
N ARG A 86 8.25 9.55 6.36
CA ARG A 86 9.16 10.60 6.88
C ARG A 86 10.10 11.14 5.82
N LEU A 87 10.76 10.27 5.05
CA LEU A 87 11.67 10.66 3.98
C LEU A 87 10.96 11.45 2.88
N SER A 88 9.72 11.13 2.62
CA SER A 88 8.88 11.84 1.66
C SER A 88 8.19 13.09 2.23
N HIS A 89 8.42 13.45 3.49
CA HIS A 89 7.75 14.56 4.17
C HIS A 89 6.21 14.46 4.12
N GLY A 90 5.66 13.27 4.41
CA GLY A 90 4.23 13.02 4.44
C GLY A 90 3.56 12.95 3.06
N ARG A 91 4.30 12.58 2.03
CA ARG A 91 3.78 12.42 0.66
C ARG A 91 3.36 10.97 0.33
N LEU A 92 3.56 10.03 1.25
CA LEU A 92 3.22 8.62 1.04
C LEU A 92 1.70 8.41 0.99
N LEU A 93 1.27 7.59 0.04
CA LEU A 93 -0.05 6.98 -0.04
C LEU A 93 0.13 5.46 -0.05
N VAL A 94 -0.57 4.76 0.83
CA VAL A 94 -0.44 3.30 0.95
C VAL A 94 -1.74 2.63 0.56
N SER A 95 -1.66 1.65 -0.32
CA SER A 95 -2.76 0.71 -0.61
C SER A 95 -2.31 -0.72 -0.37
N PHE A 96 -3.15 -1.50 0.30
CA PHE A 96 -2.92 -2.93 0.47
C PHE A 96 -3.88 -3.75 -0.37
N VAL A 97 -3.34 -4.81 -0.96
CA VAL A 97 -4.08 -5.80 -1.72
C VAL A 97 -3.62 -7.20 -1.33
N PRO A 98 -4.52 -8.20 -1.31
CA PRO A 98 -4.13 -9.58 -0.97
C PRO A 98 -3.33 -10.27 -2.09
N GLY A 99 -2.93 -9.55 -3.15
CA GLY A 99 -2.24 -10.07 -4.31
C GLY A 99 -3.11 -10.98 -5.20
N LEU A 100 -2.69 -11.20 -6.43
CA LEU A 100 -3.32 -12.18 -7.32
C LEU A 100 -3.01 -13.61 -6.84
N GLY A 101 -1.84 -13.82 -6.29
CA GLY A 101 -1.42 -15.01 -5.58
C GLY A 101 -1.48 -16.29 -6.44
N PRO A 102 -0.79 -16.35 -7.60
CA PRO A 102 -0.64 -17.63 -8.29
C PRO A 102 0.03 -18.65 -7.34
N PRO A 103 -0.21 -19.95 -7.52
CA PRO A 103 0.29 -20.97 -6.59
C PRO A 103 1.77 -20.87 -6.28
N VAL A 104 2.59 -20.59 -7.30
CA VAL A 104 4.04 -20.44 -7.17
C VAL A 104 4.42 -19.26 -6.24
N GLU A 105 3.74 -18.13 -6.36
CA GLU A 105 3.98 -16.95 -5.53
C GLU A 105 3.59 -17.22 -4.08
N ARG A 106 2.40 -17.80 -3.87
CA ARG A 106 1.93 -18.14 -2.52
C ARG A 106 2.89 -19.11 -1.81
N HIS A 107 3.36 -20.11 -2.53
CA HIS A 107 4.30 -21.08 -2.00
C HIS A 107 5.66 -20.43 -1.67
N ALA A 108 6.18 -19.62 -2.58
CA ALA A 108 7.46 -18.92 -2.38
C ALA A 108 7.41 -17.93 -1.22
N LEU A 109 6.29 -17.24 -1.03
CA LEU A 109 6.11 -16.25 0.05
C LEU A 109 5.63 -16.87 1.37
N GLY A 110 5.29 -18.15 1.40
CA GLY A 110 4.94 -18.88 2.62
C GLY A 110 3.66 -18.40 3.31
N TYR A 111 2.74 -17.73 2.60
CA TYR A 111 1.49 -17.29 3.21
C TYR A 111 0.32 -18.24 2.94
N PRO A 112 -0.69 -18.27 3.83
CA PRO A 112 -1.78 -19.20 3.72
C PRO A 112 -2.63 -18.96 2.47
N THR A 113 -3.19 -20.02 1.91
CA THR A 113 -4.08 -19.96 0.75
C THR A 113 -5.49 -19.51 1.14
N GLU A 114 -5.88 -19.76 2.39
CA GLU A 114 -7.17 -19.47 2.97
C GLU A 114 -7.12 -18.19 3.80
N ASP A 115 -8.24 -17.51 3.92
CA ASP A 115 -8.42 -16.32 4.76
C ASP A 115 -7.40 -15.18 4.55
N ARG A 116 -6.84 -15.06 3.33
CA ARG A 116 -5.89 -13.99 2.99
C ARG A 116 -6.39 -12.60 3.39
N GLY A 117 -7.70 -12.38 3.24
CA GLY A 117 -8.30 -11.11 3.64
C GLY A 117 -8.19 -10.86 5.13
N LYS A 118 -8.47 -11.85 5.97
CA LYS A 118 -8.35 -11.76 7.42
C LYS A 118 -6.90 -11.48 7.86
N VAL A 119 -5.93 -12.15 7.24
CA VAL A 119 -4.52 -11.89 7.52
C VAL A 119 -4.13 -10.44 7.20
N VAL A 120 -4.61 -9.90 6.06
CA VAL A 120 -4.40 -8.49 5.71
C VAL A 120 -5.04 -7.57 6.74
N ASP A 121 -6.26 -7.86 7.20
CA ASP A 121 -6.97 -7.06 8.20
C ASP A 121 -6.19 -7.00 9.52
N GLU A 122 -5.71 -8.14 9.99
CA GLU A 122 -4.90 -8.26 11.21
C GLU A 122 -3.54 -7.54 11.08
N MET A 123 -2.90 -7.63 9.92
CA MET A 123 -1.66 -6.88 9.66
C MET A 123 -1.89 -5.37 9.68
N ILE A 124 -2.99 -4.90 9.10
CA ILE A 124 -3.35 -3.47 9.11
C ILE A 124 -3.56 -2.99 10.54
N ASP A 125 -4.27 -3.77 11.37
CA ASP A 125 -4.48 -3.43 12.78
C ASP A 125 -3.14 -3.28 13.52
N LEU A 126 -2.27 -4.28 13.42
CA LEU A 126 -0.94 -4.24 14.03
C LEU A 126 -0.14 -3.01 13.59
N MET A 127 -0.10 -2.73 12.27
CA MET A 127 0.63 -1.59 11.73
C MET A 127 0.06 -0.26 12.24
N ARG A 128 -1.26 -0.09 12.24
CA ARG A 128 -1.90 1.13 12.74
C ARG A 128 -1.59 1.39 14.21
N ARG A 129 -1.62 0.36 15.03
CA ARG A 129 -1.29 0.45 16.46
C ARG A 129 0.16 0.84 16.67
N TRP A 130 1.10 0.25 15.95
CA TRP A 130 2.50 0.67 15.99
C TRP A 130 2.71 2.09 15.49
N TRP A 131 2.02 2.50 14.41
CA TRP A 131 2.09 3.88 13.91
C TRP A 131 1.48 4.90 14.87
N ALA A 132 0.53 4.48 15.68
CA ALA A 132 0.02 5.28 16.80
C ALA A 132 0.99 5.35 17.99
N GLY A 133 2.08 4.60 17.97
CA GLY A 133 3.11 4.57 19.02
C GLY A 133 2.84 3.57 20.14
N GLU A 134 1.91 2.63 19.94
CA GLU A 134 1.61 1.60 20.94
C GLU A 134 2.78 0.62 21.10
N THR A 135 2.90 0.12 22.34
CA THR A 135 3.73 -1.06 22.65
C THR A 135 2.84 -2.29 22.66
N ILE A 136 3.10 -3.25 21.80
CA ILE A 136 2.22 -4.40 21.55
C ILE A 136 2.82 -5.68 22.15
N THR A 137 1.99 -6.41 22.90
CA THR A 137 2.25 -7.79 23.30
C THR A 137 1.15 -8.66 22.73
N THR A 138 1.49 -9.55 21.79
CA THR A 138 0.54 -10.45 21.12
C THR A 138 1.25 -11.58 20.38
N GLN A 139 0.56 -12.67 20.14
CA GLN A 139 0.99 -13.71 19.20
C GLN A 139 0.23 -13.55 17.88
N TRP A 140 0.94 -13.55 16.75
CA TRP A 140 0.34 -13.42 15.44
C TRP A 140 1.18 -14.11 14.36
N GLY A 141 0.54 -14.95 13.54
CA GLY A 141 1.19 -15.55 12.36
C GLY A 141 2.47 -16.32 12.64
N GLY A 142 2.60 -16.94 13.82
CA GLY A 142 3.82 -17.63 14.29
C GLY A 142 4.85 -16.70 14.92
N PHE A 143 4.60 -15.41 15.01
CA PHE A 143 5.45 -14.43 15.72
C PHE A 143 4.93 -14.22 17.14
N ASP A 144 5.88 -14.06 18.09
CA ASP A 144 5.60 -13.70 19.48
C ASP A 144 6.15 -12.30 19.75
N PHE A 145 5.25 -11.33 19.79
CA PHE A 145 5.59 -9.93 20.08
C PHE A 145 5.44 -9.69 21.58
N GLN A 146 6.55 -9.43 22.27
CA GLN A 146 6.58 -9.17 23.71
C GLN A 146 7.06 -7.73 23.95
N GLY A 147 6.10 -6.81 24.20
CA GLY A 147 6.42 -5.41 24.45
C GLY A 147 7.06 -4.70 23.24
N VAL A 148 6.65 -5.04 22.03
CA VAL A 148 7.26 -4.51 20.80
C VAL A 148 6.69 -3.14 20.46
N LYS A 149 7.56 -2.16 20.34
CA LYS A 149 7.29 -0.82 19.81
C LYS A 149 8.03 -0.62 18.51
N VAL A 150 7.39 -0.03 17.52
CA VAL A 150 8.00 0.28 16.22
C VAL A 150 8.28 1.77 16.11
N GLU A 151 9.54 2.12 15.89
CA GLU A 151 10.01 3.48 15.66
C GLU A 151 10.90 3.56 14.42
N PRO A 152 10.90 4.71 13.70
CA PRO A 152 10.07 5.90 13.96
C PRO A 152 8.61 5.68 13.57
N THR A 153 7.70 6.49 14.13
CA THR A 153 6.31 6.56 13.66
C THR A 153 6.19 7.47 12.41
N PRO A 154 5.16 7.33 11.58
CA PRO A 154 4.91 8.22 10.43
C PRO A 154 4.79 9.68 10.85
N ILE A 155 4.99 10.59 9.89
CA ILE A 155 4.65 12.02 10.05
C ILE A 155 3.14 12.21 9.96
N GLN A 156 2.50 11.54 8.99
CA GLN A 156 1.06 11.55 8.82
C GLN A 156 0.38 10.90 10.04
N LYS A 157 -0.65 11.53 10.59
CA LYS A 157 -1.38 11.04 11.77
C LYS A 157 -2.88 11.18 11.57
N PRO A 158 -3.57 10.11 11.20
CA PRO A 158 -3.04 8.78 10.85
C PRO A 158 -2.33 8.75 9.49
N LEU A 159 -1.48 7.74 9.26
CA LEU A 159 -1.08 7.37 7.91
C LEU A 159 -2.27 6.66 7.25
N GLU A 160 -2.79 7.26 6.18
CA GLU A 160 -3.96 6.73 5.48
C GLU A 160 -3.65 5.36 4.85
N VAL A 161 -4.57 4.42 5.02
CA VAL A 161 -4.53 3.08 4.43
C VAL A 161 -5.67 2.93 3.44
N TRP A 162 -5.32 2.75 2.18
CA TRP A 162 -6.28 2.44 1.12
C TRP A 162 -6.35 0.93 0.91
N LEU A 163 -7.48 0.43 0.44
CA LEU A 163 -7.64 -0.99 0.12
C LEU A 163 -8.16 -1.17 -1.30
N GLY A 164 -7.71 -2.26 -1.93
CA GLY A 164 -8.07 -2.59 -3.30
C GLY A 164 -9.15 -3.66 -3.40
N GLY A 165 -9.73 -3.76 -4.62
CA GLY A 165 -10.62 -4.83 -5.01
C GLY A 165 -12.08 -4.41 -5.19
N ILE A 166 -12.83 -5.27 -5.93
CA ILE A 166 -14.25 -5.05 -6.30
C ILE A 166 -15.18 -6.18 -5.82
N SER A 167 -14.63 -7.24 -5.22
CA SER A 167 -15.47 -8.32 -4.67
C SER A 167 -16.27 -7.82 -3.47
N LYS A 168 -17.37 -8.50 -3.15
CA LYS A 168 -18.20 -8.17 -1.98
C LYS A 168 -17.35 -8.08 -0.71
N ALA A 169 -16.49 -9.06 -0.45
CA ALA A 169 -15.62 -9.08 0.73
C ALA A 169 -14.60 -7.93 0.72
N ALA A 170 -14.07 -7.54 -0.46
CA ALA A 170 -13.17 -6.40 -0.57
C ALA A 170 -13.91 -5.08 -0.26
N LEU A 171 -15.12 -4.88 -0.81
CA LEU A 171 -15.92 -3.68 -0.54
C LEU A 171 -16.36 -3.59 0.92
N ASP A 172 -16.64 -4.73 1.57
CA ASP A 172 -16.95 -4.78 3.01
C ASP A 172 -15.75 -4.32 3.83
N ARG A 173 -14.56 -4.82 3.49
CA ARG A 173 -13.30 -4.43 4.13
C ARG A 173 -12.98 -2.95 3.92
N VAL A 174 -13.15 -2.44 2.70
CA VAL A 174 -12.97 -1.01 2.42
C VAL A 174 -13.87 -0.16 3.31
N ALA A 175 -15.13 -0.52 3.43
CA ALA A 175 -16.10 0.25 4.22
C ALA A 175 -15.80 0.29 5.72
N THR A 176 -15.08 -0.71 6.24
CA THR A 176 -14.83 -0.86 7.69
C THR A 176 -13.41 -0.49 8.11
N LEU A 177 -12.44 -0.66 7.22
CA LEU A 177 -11.03 -0.56 7.59
C LEU A 177 -10.24 0.48 6.79
N ALA A 178 -10.76 0.97 5.64
CA ALA A 178 -9.96 1.79 4.75
C ALA A 178 -10.29 3.27 4.87
N ASP A 179 -9.28 4.10 4.67
CA ASP A 179 -9.42 5.54 4.49
C ASP A 179 -9.70 5.91 3.03
N GLY A 180 -9.42 4.97 2.10
CA GLY A 180 -9.64 5.13 0.67
C GLY A 180 -9.84 3.80 -0.06
N TRP A 181 -10.36 3.88 -1.28
CA TRP A 181 -10.59 2.74 -2.15
C TRP A 181 -9.82 2.89 -3.46
N LEU A 182 -8.94 1.92 -3.76
CA LEU A 182 -8.21 1.83 -5.02
C LEU A 182 -8.75 0.64 -5.81
N THR A 183 -9.29 0.89 -7.00
CA THR A 183 -9.75 -0.17 -7.88
C THR A 183 -8.95 -0.21 -9.18
N ALA A 184 -8.69 -1.41 -9.67
CA ALA A 184 -8.02 -1.65 -10.94
C ALA A 184 -8.90 -2.51 -11.84
N ALA A 185 -8.78 -2.30 -13.16
CA ALA A 185 -9.49 -3.06 -14.18
C ALA A 185 -11.02 -3.14 -13.97
N ALA A 186 -11.63 -2.07 -13.46
CA ALA A 186 -13.08 -1.98 -13.22
C ALA A 186 -13.74 -1.04 -14.23
N THR A 187 -14.93 -1.41 -14.66
CA THR A 187 -15.77 -0.56 -15.52
C THR A 187 -16.36 0.61 -14.72
N PRO A 188 -16.77 1.72 -15.34
CA PRO A 188 -17.46 2.82 -14.66
C PRO A 188 -18.69 2.37 -13.87
N GLN A 189 -19.43 1.37 -14.38
CA GLN A 189 -20.59 0.79 -13.72
C GLN A 189 -20.19 0.08 -12.41
N GLU A 190 -19.15 -0.73 -12.44
CA GLU A 190 -18.63 -1.43 -11.25
C GLU A 190 -18.12 -0.45 -10.22
N VAL A 191 -17.41 0.58 -10.62
CA VAL A 191 -16.97 1.66 -9.73
C VAL A 191 -18.15 2.36 -9.08
N GLY A 192 -19.16 2.72 -9.85
CA GLY A 192 -20.40 3.33 -9.33
C GLY A 192 -21.14 2.44 -8.35
N ASN A 193 -21.23 1.12 -8.63
CA ASN A 193 -21.87 0.14 -7.75
C ASN A 193 -21.05 -0.07 -6.46
N GLY A 194 -19.74 -0.21 -6.59
CA GLY A 194 -18.82 -0.37 -5.47
C GLY A 194 -18.89 0.81 -4.52
N ARG A 195 -18.82 2.04 -5.06
CA ARG A 195 -18.94 3.26 -4.25
C ARG A 195 -20.24 3.29 -3.44
N ARG A 196 -21.39 3.04 -4.07
CA ARG A 196 -22.69 2.99 -3.35
C ARG A 196 -22.70 1.91 -2.27
N THR A 197 -22.05 0.79 -2.50
CA THR A 197 -21.95 -0.29 -1.52
C THR A 197 -21.11 0.13 -0.31
N ILE A 198 -19.96 0.75 -0.54
CA ILE A 198 -19.08 1.28 0.51
C ILE A 198 -19.82 2.35 1.33
N GLU A 199 -20.40 3.36 0.67
CA GLU A 199 -21.13 4.45 1.34
C GLU A 199 -22.30 3.98 2.22
N ARG A 200 -23.01 2.92 1.79
CA ARG A 200 -24.12 2.33 2.57
C ARG A 200 -23.63 1.59 3.82
N ARG A 201 -22.42 1.02 3.79
CA ARG A 201 -21.90 0.18 4.88
C ARG A 201 -21.02 0.96 5.86
N ALA A 202 -20.45 2.06 5.44
CA ALA A 202 -19.69 2.96 6.30
C ALA A 202 -20.59 3.83 7.22
N ARG A 203 -21.92 3.75 7.06
CA ARG A 203 -22.92 4.38 7.94
C ARG A 203 -23.29 3.47 9.09
#